data_55d11169ea05ed1063d0756b1306b26e
#
_entry.id   55d11169ea05ed1063d0756b1306b26e
#
_cell.length_a   1.000
_cell.length_b   1.000
_cell.length_c   1.000
_cell.angle_alpha   90.00
_cell.angle_beta   90.00
_cell.angle_gamma   90.00
#
_symmetry.space_group_name_H-M   'P 1'
#
loop_
_entity.id
_entity.type
_entity.pdbx_description
1 polymer ?
#
loop_
_entity_poly.entity_id
_entity_poly.type
_entity_poly.pdbx_seq_one_letter_code
_entity_poly.pdbx_strand_id
1 'polypeptide(L)'
;MLSSKICGISDIVTLKYILLHNYPPKFVGMIMNYQKSPRFINIEKAKELTNIQNDKVHYTAVLVKPTLNQLEKLSKLPFDYYQLYEVSPKNTKIIKKKYNKKIITAITIKKAKDVKKYKDYQNISDIILFDSKGYEKSMSFDHVVLKNIPNSINRMIAGNIKYSEKLDKYSKVADIIDISGGLETSGKKD
;
A
#
# COMPACT_ATOMS: atom_id res chain seq x y z
N MET A 1 -5.88 15.17 -9.13
CA MET A 1 -4.44 15.35 -8.77
C MET A 1 -3.89 13.99 -8.36
N LEU A 2 -2.74 13.57 -8.88
CA LEU A 2 -2.11 12.29 -8.56
C LEU A 2 -1.50 12.37 -7.15
N SER A 3 -1.89 11.44 -6.27
CA SER A 3 -1.33 11.30 -4.92
C SER A 3 -0.23 10.25 -4.89
N SER A 4 0.52 10.17 -3.77
CA SER A 4 1.56 9.16 -3.61
C SER A 4 1.45 8.40 -2.29
N LYS A 5 2.01 7.20 -2.28
CA LYS A 5 2.30 6.37 -1.12
C LYS A 5 3.78 5.98 -1.16
N ILE A 6 4.45 6.06 -0.02
CA ILE A 6 5.80 5.52 0.16
C ILE A 6 5.69 4.26 1.02
N CYS A 7 6.08 3.12 0.46
CA CYS A 7 5.93 1.81 1.09
C CYS A 7 7.25 1.27 1.64
N GLY A 8 7.16 0.56 2.76
CA GLY A 8 8.31 -0.10 3.37
C GLY A 8 9.14 0.83 4.26
N ILE A 9 8.49 1.75 4.96
CA ILE A 9 9.14 2.57 5.98
C ILE A 9 9.39 1.71 7.21
N SER A 10 10.65 1.66 7.64
CA SER A 10 11.12 0.77 8.71
C SER A 10 11.96 1.46 9.80
N ASP A 11 12.21 2.76 9.66
CA ASP A 11 13.00 3.51 10.62
C ASP A 11 12.43 4.92 10.88
N ILE A 12 12.80 5.46 12.04
CA ILE A 12 12.28 6.73 12.53
C ILE A 12 12.84 7.93 11.79
N VAL A 13 14.07 7.84 11.30
CA VAL A 13 14.75 8.96 10.63
C VAL A 13 14.06 9.23 9.31
N THR A 14 13.87 8.18 8.50
CA THR A 14 13.12 8.25 7.25
C THR A 14 11.69 8.73 7.47
N LEU A 15 10.99 8.21 8.50
CA LEU A 15 9.62 8.64 8.78
C LEU A 15 9.56 10.13 9.12
N LYS A 16 10.42 10.62 10.00
CA LYS A 16 10.48 12.04 10.37
C LYS A 16 10.79 12.92 9.17
N TYR A 17 11.72 12.52 8.30
CA TYR A 17 12.02 13.24 7.06
C TYR A 17 10.76 13.37 6.19
N ILE A 18 10.00 12.30 5.99
CA ILE A 18 8.75 12.29 5.23
C ILE A 18 7.73 13.25 5.84
N LEU A 19 7.54 13.21 7.16
CA LEU A 19 6.54 14.02 7.86
C LEU A 19 6.88 15.52 7.87
N LEU A 20 8.17 15.85 7.86
CA LEU A 20 8.66 17.24 7.82
C LEU A 20 8.75 17.81 6.42
N HIS A 21 8.64 16.97 5.38
CA HIS A 21 8.73 17.42 4.00
C HIS A 21 7.57 18.36 3.64
N ASN A 22 7.82 19.37 2.81
CA ASN A 22 6.80 20.33 2.38
C ASN A 22 5.67 19.68 1.56
N TYR A 23 5.97 18.58 0.87
CA TYR A 23 5.03 17.80 0.05
C TYR A 23 5.07 16.34 0.46
N PRO A 24 4.54 15.98 1.64
CA PRO A 24 4.56 14.59 2.09
C PRO A 24 3.65 13.72 1.22
N PRO A 25 3.91 12.41 1.13
CA PRO A 25 2.99 11.48 0.49
C PRO A 25 1.67 11.43 1.26
N LYS A 26 0.59 11.05 0.60
CA LYS A 26 -0.71 10.85 1.29
C LYS A 26 -0.70 9.63 2.21
N PHE A 27 0.13 8.62 1.89
CA PHE A 27 0.20 7.37 2.65
C PHE A 27 1.64 6.96 2.94
N VAL A 28 1.84 6.37 4.10
CA VAL A 28 3.09 5.69 4.50
C VAL A 28 2.78 4.24 4.81
N GLY A 29 3.46 3.29 4.13
CA GLY A 29 3.26 1.86 4.29
C GLY A 29 4.35 1.21 5.15
N MET A 30 3.95 0.34 6.07
CA MET A 30 4.82 -0.47 6.93
C MET A 30 4.51 -1.96 6.71
N ILE A 31 5.52 -2.79 6.43
CA ILE A 31 5.34 -4.22 6.15
C ILE A 31 5.33 -4.99 7.47
N MET A 32 4.16 -5.55 7.84
CA MET A 32 3.92 -6.02 9.20
C MET A 32 3.96 -7.54 9.40
N ASN A 33 3.80 -8.34 8.35
CA ASN A 33 3.75 -9.80 8.54
C ASN A 33 4.44 -10.62 7.44
N TYR A 34 5.24 -9.98 6.60
CA TYR A 34 6.02 -10.67 5.57
C TYR A 34 7.50 -10.60 5.91
N GLN A 35 7.99 -11.51 6.75
CA GLN A 35 9.35 -11.53 7.29
C GLN A 35 10.47 -11.70 6.24
N LYS A 36 10.14 -12.23 5.05
CA LYS A 36 11.09 -12.32 3.93
C LYS A 36 11.41 -10.96 3.30
N SER A 37 10.62 -9.93 3.57
CA SER A 37 10.89 -8.58 3.11
C SER A 37 12.02 -7.96 3.92
N PRO A 38 13.04 -7.35 3.28
CA PRO A 38 14.06 -6.58 4.00
C PRO A 38 13.48 -5.34 4.71
N ARG A 39 12.22 -4.98 4.40
CA ARG A 39 11.50 -3.84 4.98
C ARG A 39 10.50 -4.27 6.05
N PHE A 40 10.53 -5.54 6.45
CA PHE A 40 9.66 -6.04 7.53
C PHE A 40 10.00 -5.35 8.84
N ILE A 41 8.96 -4.98 9.58
CA ILE A 41 9.09 -4.52 10.97
C ILE A 41 8.15 -5.31 11.89
N ASN A 42 8.60 -5.50 13.12
CA ASN A 42 7.79 -6.13 14.16
C ASN A 42 6.79 -5.14 14.78
N ILE A 43 5.96 -5.63 15.69
CA ILE A 43 4.88 -4.85 16.31
C ILE A 43 5.44 -3.71 17.21
N GLU A 44 6.55 -3.96 17.87
CA GLU A 44 7.22 -3.00 18.75
C GLU A 44 7.74 -1.81 17.93
N LYS A 45 8.40 -2.09 16.81
CA LYS A 45 8.88 -1.05 15.90
C LYS A 45 7.72 -0.29 15.25
N ALA A 46 6.66 -0.99 14.88
CA ALA A 46 5.46 -0.33 14.36
C ALA A 46 4.83 0.62 15.39
N LYS A 47 4.77 0.20 16.66
CA LYS A 47 4.30 1.05 17.76
C LYS A 47 5.15 2.29 17.92
N GLU A 48 6.49 2.15 17.89
CA GLU A 48 7.42 3.29 17.93
C GLU A 48 7.13 4.31 16.81
N LEU A 49 7.02 3.82 15.58
CA LEU A 49 6.81 4.68 14.40
C LEU A 49 5.42 5.32 14.39
N THR A 50 4.38 4.56 14.71
CA THR A 50 3.00 5.07 14.65
C THR A 50 2.62 5.95 15.84
N ASN A 51 3.42 5.97 16.93
CA ASN A 51 3.26 6.92 18.01
C ASN A 51 3.68 8.35 17.63
N ILE A 52 4.37 8.54 16.51
CA ILE A 52 4.63 9.88 16.01
C ILE A 52 3.32 10.45 15.51
N GLN A 53 2.78 11.40 16.27
CA GLN A 53 1.54 12.09 15.87
C GLN A 53 1.76 12.91 14.60
N ASN A 54 0.85 12.80 13.68
CA ASN A 54 0.83 13.58 12.46
C ASN A 54 -0.61 13.69 11.92
N ASP A 55 -0.85 14.75 11.17
CA ASP A 55 -2.09 15.03 10.45
C ASP A 55 -1.90 15.02 8.92
N LYS A 56 -0.69 14.72 8.45
CA LYS A 56 -0.31 14.87 7.04
C LYS A 56 -0.43 13.57 6.26
N VAL A 57 -0.15 12.43 6.88
CA VAL A 57 -0.08 11.14 6.18
C VAL A 57 -0.96 10.09 6.85
N HIS A 58 -1.47 9.15 6.06
CA HIS A 58 -2.18 7.97 6.57
C HIS A 58 -1.21 6.81 6.78
N TYR A 59 -1.15 6.27 7.98
CA TYR A 59 -0.40 5.06 8.27
C TYR A 59 -1.11 3.82 7.75
N THR A 60 -0.39 3.00 6.99
CA THR A 60 -0.92 1.81 6.32
C THR A 60 -0.15 0.56 6.76
N ALA A 61 -0.82 -0.41 7.38
CA ALA A 61 -0.25 -1.72 7.65
C ALA A 61 -0.36 -2.60 6.39
N VAL A 62 0.78 -3.06 5.86
CA VAL A 62 0.85 -3.94 4.69
C VAL A 62 0.90 -5.39 5.16
N LEU A 63 -0.06 -6.19 4.72
CA LEU A 63 -0.37 -7.52 5.26
C LEU A 63 -0.57 -8.54 4.14
N VAL A 64 0.07 -9.69 4.26
CA VAL A 64 -0.09 -10.84 3.37
C VAL A 64 -0.78 -11.96 4.14
N LYS A 65 -1.99 -12.36 3.73
CA LYS A 65 -2.77 -13.44 4.41
C LYS A 65 -2.72 -13.32 5.94
N PRO A 66 -3.07 -12.18 6.55
CA PRO A 66 -2.92 -12.00 7.99
C PRO A 66 -3.79 -12.99 8.77
N THR A 67 -3.25 -13.52 9.87
CA THR A 67 -3.99 -14.31 10.83
C THR A 67 -4.85 -13.42 11.75
N LEU A 68 -5.85 -14.00 12.40
CA LEU A 68 -6.68 -13.24 13.36
C LEU A 68 -5.84 -12.68 14.50
N ASN A 69 -4.87 -13.44 15.02
CA ASN A 69 -3.97 -12.97 16.09
C ASN A 69 -3.13 -11.75 15.64
N GLN A 70 -2.63 -11.76 14.40
CA GLN A 70 -1.90 -10.60 13.86
C GLN A 70 -2.81 -9.37 13.75
N LEU A 71 -4.03 -9.55 13.25
CA LEU A 71 -5.00 -8.46 13.13
C LEU A 71 -5.41 -7.90 14.50
N GLU A 72 -5.62 -8.75 15.51
CA GLU A 72 -5.92 -8.31 16.90
C GLU A 72 -4.79 -7.46 17.49
N LYS A 73 -3.53 -7.87 17.30
CA LYS A 73 -2.38 -7.07 17.76
C LYS A 73 -2.30 -5.72 17.04
N LEU A 74 -2.47 -5.73 15.72
CA LEU A 74 -2.39 -4.53 14.88
C LEU A 74 -3.56 -3.55 15.10
N SER A 75 -4.73 -4.05 15.50
CA SER A 75 -5.90 -3.20 15.75
C SER A 75 -5.69 -2.20 16.89
N LYS A 76 -4.75 -2.50 17.79
CA LYS A 76 -4.36 -1.64 18.93
C LYS A 76 -3.41 -0.51 18.52
N LEU A 77 -2.92 -0.50 17.28
CA LEU A 77 -2.05 0.53 16.74
C LEU A 77 -2.84 1.51 15.85
N PRO A 78 -2.42 2.78 15.77
CA PRO A 78 -3.14 3.83 15.05
C PRO A 78 -2.91 3.77 13.54
N PHE A 79 -3.03 2.60 12.93
CA PHE A 79 -3.09 2.48 11.48
C PHE A 79 -4.46 2.94 10.97
N ASP A 80 -4.48 3.75 9.91
CA ASP A 80 -5.70 4.17 9.23
C ASP A 80 -6.19 3.12 8.24
N TYR A 81 -5.23 2.50 7.54
CA TYR A 81 -5.48 1.55 6.46
C TYR A 81 -4.83 0.20 6.72
N TYR A 82 -5.52 -0.86 6.30
CA TYR A 82 -4.93 -2.18 6.08
C TYR A 82 -4.83 -2.44 4.59
N GLN A 83 -3.61 -2.63 4.09
CA GLN A 83 -3.34 -3.08 2.72
C GLN A 83 -3.23 -4.60 2.72
N LEU A 84 -4.19 -5.25 2.07
CA LEU A 84 -4.38 -6.70 2.14
C LEU A 84 -3.97 -7.38 0.82
N TYR A 85 -2.99 -8.27 0.90
CA TYR A 85 -2.63 -9.20 -0.17
C TYR A 85 -3.23 -10.57 0.09
N GLU A 86 -3.75 -11.21 -0.95
CA GLU A 86 -4.25 -12.59 -0.96
C GLU A 86 -5.31 -12.88 0.14
N VAL A 87 -6.19 -11.93 0.37
CA VAL A 87 -7.36 -12.05 1.24
C VAL A 87 -8.62 -12.08 0.38
N SER A 88 -9.50 -13.06 0.60
CA SER A 88 -10.76 -13.17 -0.16
C SER A 88 -11.71 -12.00 0.08
N PRO A 89 -12.64 -11.70 -0.85
CA PRO A 89 -13.62 -10.63 -0.66
C PRO A 89 -14.42 -10.78 0.64
N LYS A 90 -14.86 -12.01 0.96
CA LYS A 90 -15.57 -12.33 2.20
C LYS A 90 -14.77 -11.94 3.43
N ASN A 91 -13.51 -12.36 3.50
CA ASN A 91 -12.63 -12.06 4.64
C ASN A 91 -12.26 -10.57 4.69
N THR A 92 -12.05 -9.93 3.56
CA THR A 92 -11.81 -8.48 3.47
C THR A 92 -12.97 -7.69 4.09
N LYS A 93 -14.22 -8.06 3.78
CA LYS A 93 -15.43 -7.45 4.37
C LYS A 93 -15.49 -7.65 5.89
N ILE A 94 -15.15 -8.85 6.37
CA ILE A 94 -15.11 -9.17 7.80
C ILE A 94 -14.05 -8.32 8.50
N ILE A 95 -12.83 -8.26 7.96
CA ILE A 95 -11.72 -7.48 8.52
C ILE A 95 -12.09 -5.99 8.59
N LYS A 96 -12.61 -5.42 7.49
CA LYS A 96 -13.05 -4.03 7.45
C LYS A 96 -14.03 -3.71 8.57
N LYS A 97 -15.09 -4.53 8.71
CA LYS A 97 -16.13 -4.31 9.70
C LYS A 97 -15.62 -4.52 11.13
N LYS A 98 -14.89 -5.63 11.37
CA LYS A 98 -14.45 -6.01 12.73
C LYS A 98 -13.46 -5.00 13.32
N TYR A 99 -12.51 -4.53 12.52
CA TYR A 99 -11.44 -3.66 13.01
C TYR A 99 -11.66 -2.17 12.70
N ASN A 100 -12.76 -1.83 12.04
CA ASN A 100 -13.10 -0.45 11.65
C ASN A 100 -11.93 0.27 10.95
N LYS A 101 -11.28 -0.42 10.00
CA LYS A 101 -10.15 0.11 9.23
C LYS A 101 -10.55 0.32 7.77
N LYS A 102 -10.00 1.35 7.14
CA LYS A 102 -10.08 1.50 5.69
C LYS A 102 -9.22 0.42 5.01
N ILE A 103 -9.65 -0.04 3.85
CA ILE A 103 -9.01 -1.17 3.17
C ILE A 103 -8.42 -0.76 1.83
N ILE A 104 -7.17 -1.09 1.64
CA ILE A 104 -6.51 -1.16 0.33
C ILE A 104 -6.43 -2.63 -0.06
N THR A 105 -7.18 -3.07 -1.07
CA THR A 105 -7.02 -4.44 -1.58
C THR A 105 -5.96 -4.47 -2.67
N ALA A 106 -4.92 -5.26 -2.45
CA ALA A 106 -3.84 -5.45 -3.42
C ALA A 106 -4.15 -6.63 -4.35
N ILE A 107 -4.26 -6.33 -5.64
CA ILE A 107 -4.46 -7.29 -6.72
C ILE A 107 -3.16 -7.48 -7.46
N THR A 108 -2.61 -8.70 -7.40
CA THR A 108 -1.41 -9.05 -8.17
C THR A 108 -1.75 -9.22 -9.64
N ILE A 109 -1.11 -8.42 -10.50
CA ILE A 109 -1.30 -8.44 -11.95
C ILE A 109 -0.19 -9.27 -12.60
N LYS A 110 -0.50 -10.51 -12.93
CA LYS A 110 0.38 -11.39 -13.73
C LYS A 110 0.01 -11.38 -15.21
N LYS A 111 -1.28 -11.16 -15.50
CA LYS A 111 -1.87 -11.12 -16.86
C LYS A 111 -2.93 -10.02 -16.90
N ALA A 112 -3.17 -9.45 -18.07
CA ALA A 112 -4.17 -8.40 -18.26
C ALA A 112 -5.56 -8.75 -17.69
N LYS A 113 -5.98 -10.02 -17.76
CA LYS A 113 -7.25 -10.49 -17.20
C LYS A 113 -7.36 -10.34 -15.68
N ASP A 114 -6.23 -10.31 -14.96
CA ASP A 114 -6.22 -10.18 -13.48
C ASP A 114 -6.80 -8.86 -13.03
N VAL A 115 -6.74 -7.82 -13.86
CA VAL A 115 -7.35 -6.51 -13.58
C VAL A 115 -8.83 -6.66 -13.22
N LYS A 116 -9.58 -7.55 -13.92
CA LYS A 116 -11.02 -7.74 -13.70
C LYS A 116 -11.38 -8.16 -12.27
N LYS A 117 -10.43 -8.67 -11.47
CA LYS A 117 -10.64 -9.05 -10.07
C LYS A 117 -11.06 -7.87 -9.20
N TYR A 118 -10.83 -6.61 -9.62
CA TYR A 118 -11.30 -5.46 -8.87
C TYR A 118 -12.82 -5.50 -8.61
N LYS A 119 -13.60 -6.10 -9.53
CA LYS A 119 -15.06 -6.20 -9.43
C LYS A 119 -15.52 -6.92 -8.17
N ASP A 120 -14.72 -7.88 -7.68
CA ASP A 120 -15.05 -8.65 -6.48
C ASP A 120 -14.86 -7.82 -5.19
N TYR A 121 -14.08 -6.72 -5.28
CA TYR A 121 -13.70 -5.89 -4.13
C TYR A 121 -14.23 -4.45 -4.20
N GLN A 122 -14.76 -4.00 -5.34
CA GLN A 122 -15.12 -2.60 -5.58
C GLN A 122 -16.12 -2.01 -4.58
N ASN A 123 -17.00 -2.84 -4.00
CA ASN A 123 -18.00 -2.43 -3.01
C ASN A 123 -17.53 -2.69 -1.55
N ILE A 124 -16.31 -3.13 -1.37
CA ILE A 124 -15.76 -3.51 -0.07
C ILE A 124 -14.56 -2.62 0.28
N SER A 125 -13.66 -2.43 -0.68
CA SER A 125 -12.40 -1.73 -0.50
C SER A 125 -12.53 -0.24 -0.74
N ASP A 126 -11.75 0.55 -0.03
CA ASP A 126 -11.70 2.00 -0.20
C ASP A 126 -10.76 2.38 -1.34
N ILE A 127 -9.74 1.53 -1.59
CA ILE A 127 -8.76 1.68 -2.66
C ILE A 127 -8.45 0.30 -3.22
N ILE A 128 -8.28 0.21 -4.54
CA ILE A 128 -7.77 -0.99 -5.23
C ILE A 128 -6.34 -0.71 -5.69
N LEU A 129 -5.40 -1.46 -5.16
CA LEU A 129 -4.00 -1.44 -5.58
C LEU A 129 -3.77 -2.50 -6.66
N PHE A 130 -3.31 -2.09 -7.82
CA PHE A 130 -2.85 -2.95 -8.91
C PHE A 130 -1.33 -3.04 -8.84
N ASP A 131 -0.82 -4.20 -8.43
CA ASP A 131 0.61 -4.42 -8.20
C ASP A 131 1.13 -5.55 -9.11
N SER A 132 2.24 -5.31 -9.75
CA SER A 132 2.91 -6.34 -10.54
C SER A 132 3.64 -7.32 -9.62
N LYS A 133 3.32 -8.62 -9.72
CA LYS A 133 3.89 -9.69 -8.87
C LYS A 133 3.75 -9.51 -7.36
N GLY A 134 2.99 -8.50 -6.92
CA GLY A 134 2.68 -8.32 -5.51
C GLY A 134 3.90 -8.03 -4.64
N TYR A 135 3.93 -8.65 -3.48
CA TYR A 135 4.92 -8.41 -2.43
C TYR A 135 6.27 -9.11 -2.62
N GLU A 136 6.43 -10.02 -3.61
CA GLU A 136 7.67 -10.81 -3.78
C GLU A 136 8.74 -10.04 -4.56
N LYS A 137 8.46 -9.70 -5.80
CA LYS A 137 9.38 -8.94 -6.67
C LYS A 137 8.59 -8.05 -7.60
N SER A 138 8.77 -6.75 -7.46
CA SER A 138 8.17 -5.78 -8.36
C SER A 138 8.67 -5.96 -9.79
N MET A 139 7.72 -6.11 -10.71
CA MET A 139 7.95 -6.04 -12.16
C MET A 139 7.01 -4.99 -12.72
N SER A 140 7.40 -4.32 -13.78
CA SER A 140 6.48 -3.43 -14.50
C SER A 140 5.41 -4.25 -15.23
N PHE A 141 4.20 -3.70 -15.33
CA PHE A 141 3.15 -4.19 -16.23
C PHE A 141 2.60 -3.03 -17.06
N ASP A 142 1.96 -3.33 -18.17
CA ASP A 142 1.35 -2.29 -18.99
C ASP A 142 0.12 -1.71 -18.29
N HIS A 143 0.24 -0.48 -17.80
CA HIS A 143 -0.81 0.22 -17.09
C HIS A 143 -2.00 0.63 -17.98
N VAL A 144 -1.87 0.53 -19.32
CA VAL A 144 -2.97 0.78 -20.26
C VAL A 144 -4.17 -0.12 -19.99
N VAL A 145 -3.94 -1.33 -19.45
CA VAL A 145 -5.01 -2.26 -19.06
C VAL A 145 -5.95 -1.72 -18.00
N LEU A 146 -5.54 -0.65 -17.27
CA LEU A 146 -6.35 0.00 -16.24
C LEU A 146 -7.28 1.09 -16.77
N LYS A 147 -7.16 1.50 -18.04
CA LYS A 147 -7.97 2.59 -18.63
C LYS A 147 -9.47 2.36 -18.57
N ASN A 148 -9.89 1.08 -18.60
CA ASN A 148 -11.30 0.69 -18.62
C ASN A 148 -11.90 0.51 -17.21
N ILE A 149 -11.15 0.81 -16.15
CA ILE A 149 -11.68 0.79 -14.79
C ILE A 149 -12.47 2.07 -14.55
N PRO A 150 -13.70 1.98 -14.01
CA PRO A 150 -14.52 3.16 -13.74
C PRO A 150 -13.81 4.15 -12.83
N ASN A 151 -13.98 5.45 -13.10
CA ASN A 151 -13.41 6.53 -12.27
C ASN A 151 -13.95 6.57 -10.83
N SER A 152 -15.06 5.89 -10.56
CA SER A 152 -15.59 5.72 -9.20
C SER A 152 -14.71 4.81 -8.32
N ILE A 153 -13.75 4.09 -8.90
CA ILE A 153 -12.82 3.23 -8.19
C ILE A 153 -11.53 4.04 -7.93
N ASN A 154 -11.17 4.23 -6.66
CA ASN A 154 -9.87 4.79 -6.29
C ASN A 154 -8.77 3.78 -6.66
N ARG A 155 -7.97 4.11 -7.67
CA ARG A 155 -6.94 3.25 -8.25
C ARG A 155 -5.58 3.63 -7.71
N MET A 156 -4.91 2.67 -7.09
CA MET A 156 -3.50 2.77 -6.72
C MET A 156 -2.69 1.83 -7.62
N ILE A 157 -1.53 2.25 -8.06
CA ILE A 157 -0.62 1.41 -8.85
C ILE A 157 0.72 1.26 -8.16
N ALA A 158 1.28 0.07 -8.27
CA ALA A 158 2.65 -0.26 -7.85
C ALA A 158 3.35 -1.10 -8.92
N GLY A 159 4.63 -1.31 -8.75
CA GLY A 159 5.43 -2.17 -9.62
C GLY A 159 6.50 -1.40 -10.36
N ASN A 160 7.72 -1.42 -9.81
CA ASN A 160 8.94 -0.86 -10.41
C ASN A 160 8.85 0.61 -10.83
N ILE A 161 8.04 1.42 -10.12
CA ILE A 161 7.97 2.87 -10.33
C ILE A 161 9.23 3.50 -9.74
N LYS A 162 9.95 4.29 -10.55
CA LYS A 162 11.19 4.96 -10.15
C LYS A 162 10.95 6.45 -9.96
N TYR A 163 11.68 7.08 -9.04
CA TYR A 163 11.62 8.53 -8.81
C TYR A 163 12.01 9.35 -10.05
N SER A 164 12.91 8.80 -10.89
CA SER A 164 13.37 9.47 -12.13
C SER A 164 12.34 9.47 -13.27
N GLU A 165 11.19 8.81 -13.10
CA GLU A 165 10.18 8.73 -14.14
C GLU A 165 9.28 9.96 -14.14
N LYS A 166 8.83 10.38 -15.34
CA LYS A 166 7.75 11.37 -15.48
C LYS A 166 6.43 10.76 -14.98
N LEU A 167 6.00 11.16 -13.79
CA LEU A 167 4.85 10.57 -13.12
C LEU A 167 3.51 10.92 -13.76
N ASP A 168 3.46 11.99 -14.58
CA ASP A 168 2.24 12.44 -15.27
C ASP A 168 1.61 11.36 -16.15
N LYS A 169 2.43 10.43 -16.68
CA LYS A 169 1.93 9.29 -17.46
C LYS A 169 0.94 8.42 -16.69
N TYR A 170 1.03 8.42 -15.36
CA TYR A 170 0.17 7.62 -14.50
C TYR A 170 -1.16 8.29 -14.16
N SER A 171 -1.26 9.62 -14.29
CA SER A 171 -2.46 10.41 -13.92
C SER A 171 -3.72 9.99 -14.70
N LYS A 172 -3.55 9.40 -15.90
CA LYS A 172 -4.66 8.91 -16.74
C LYS A 172 -5.18 7.52 -16.33
N VAL A 173 -4.43 6.79 -15.51
CA VAL A 173 -4.72 5.38 -15.18
C VAL A 173 -4.80 5.11 -13.68
N ALA A 174 -4.35 6.04 -12.86
CA ALA A 174 -4.35 5.90 -11.40
C ALA A 174 -4.60 7.24 -10.70
N ASP A 175 -5.07 7.15 -9.48
CA ASP A 175 -5.29 8.28 -8.57
C ASP A 175 -4.14 8.37 -7.55
N ILE A 176 -3.45 7.24 -7.32
CA ILE A 176 -2.35 7.11 -6.35
C ILE A 176 -1.25 6.25 -6.96
N ILE A 177 0.01 6.65 -6.75
CA ILE A 177 1.19 5.83 -7.04
C ILE A 177 1.80 5.32 -5.75
N ASP A 178 2.16 4.02 -5.71
CA ASP A 178 2.82 3.38 -4.56
C ASP A 178 4.28 3.06 -4.94
N ILE A 179 5.20 3.74 -4.28
CA ILE A 179 6.64 3.61 -4.56
C ILE A 179 7.32 2.97 -3.36
N SER A 180 8.18 1.99 -3.61
CA SER A 180 9.00 1.35 -2.58
C SER A 180 10.46 1.32 -3.01
N GLY A 181 10.91 0.27 -3.66
CA GLY A 181 12.31 0.10 -4.07
C GLY A 181 12.84 1.19 -5.00
N GLY A 182 11.96 1.92 -5.70
CA GLY A 182 12.34 3.06 -6.54
C GLY A 182 12.88 4.29 -5.77
N LEU A 183 12.77 4.28 -4.45
CA LEU A 183 13.30 5.29 -3.52
C LEU A 183 14.37 4.69 -2.61
N GLU A 184 15.15 3.75 -3.11
CA GLU A 184 16.16 3.06 -2.30
C GLU A 184 17.48 2.99 -3.01
N THR A 185 18.55 3.29 -2.27
CA THR A 185 19.94 2.98 -2.62
C THR A 185 20.44 1.90 -1.66
N SER A 186 20.94 0.78 -2.22
CA SER A 186 21.44 -0.36 -1.44
C SER A 186 20.40 -0.90 -0.40
N GLY A 187 19.11 -0.86 -0.73
CA GLY A 187 18.02 -1.38 0.10
C GLY A 187 17.59 -0.47 1.26
N LYS A 188 18.10 0.74 1.33
CA LYS A 188 17.68 1.78 2.30
C LYS A 188 16.98 2.92 1.57
N LYS A 189 15.98 3.50 2.18
CA LYS A 189 15.33 4.72 1.69
C LYS A 189 16.31 5.88 1.73
N ASP A 190 16.41 6.62 0.65
CA ASP A 190 17.21 7.84 0.50
C ASP A 190 16.50 8.90 -0.36
#